data_26e50035e29e75366a9432d1f1956be2
#
_entry.id   26e50035e29e75366a9432d1f1956be2
#
_cell.length_a   1.000
_cell.length_b   1.000
_cell.length_c   1.000
_cell.angle_alpha   90.00
_cell.angle_beta   90.00
_cell.angle_gamma   90.00
#
_symmetry.space_group_name_H-M   'P 1'
#
loop_
_entity.id
_entity.type
_entity.pdbx_description
1 polymer ?
#
loop_
_entity_poly.entity_id
_entity_poly.type
_entity_poly.pdbx_seq_one_letter_code
_entity_poly.pdbx_strand_id
1 'polypeptide(L)' 'MKIDIPDELAQKCGVDEREALELLAVAIYKAKGIHGTLAGRLLGVSEFEFHALLSQRGESVNYGMQDIINDIKNNAL' A
#
# COMPACT_ATOMS: atom_id res chain seq x y z
N MET A 1 5.40 12.75 11.28
CA MET A 1 6.63 12.11 10.75
C MET A 1 6.94 12.65 9.38
N LYS A 2 8.19 12.94 9.13
CA LYS A 2 8.64 13.45 7.84
C LYS A 2 9.84 12.64 7.35
N ILE A 3 9.79 12.22 6.09
CA ILE A 3 10.87 11.47 5.47
C ILE A 3 11.39 12.28 4.30
N ASP A 4 12.66 12.63 4.32
CA ASP A 4 13.28 13.40 3.26
C ASP A 4 14.26 12.55 2.46
N ILE A 5 14.10 12.58 1.14
CA ILE A 5 15.04 11.95 0.21
C ILE A 5 15.72 13.09 -0.52
N PRO A 6 17.07 13.20 -0.46
CA PRO A 6 17.77 14.25 -1.22
C PRO A 6 17.43 14.16 -2.70
N ASP A 7 17.18 15.30 -3.34
CA ASP A 7 16.80 15.34 -4.75
C ASP A 7 17.79 14.63 -5.65
N GLU A 8 19.08 14.79 -5.36
CA GLU A 8 20.12 14.12 -6.13
C GLU A 8 19.98 12.62 -6.11
N LEU A 9 19.70 12.06 -4.93
CA LEU A 9 19.53 10.60 -4.77
C LEU A 9 18.24 10.13 -5.42
N ALA A 10 17.16 10.89 -5.28
CA ALA A 10 15.89 10.56 -5.92
C ALA A 10 16.05 10.48 -7.44
N GLN A 11 16.79 11.43 -8.02
CA GLN A 11 17.10 11.43 -9.44
C GLN A 11 17.89 10.19 -9.87
N LYS A 12 18.90 9.83 -9.09
CA LYS A 12 19.71 8.64 -9.38
C LYS A 12 18.91 7.36 -9.29
N CYS A 13 17.94 7.31 -8.36
CA CYS A 13 17.05 6.16 -8.22
C CYS A 13 15.93 6.14 -9.25
N GLY A 14 15.71 7.25 -9.94
CA GLY A 14 14.65 7.35 -10.93
C GLY A 14 13.26 7.42 -10.33
N VAL A 15 13.11 8.03 -9.15
CA VAL A 15 11.81 8.19 -8.49
C VAL A 15 11.50 9.66 -8.30
N ASP A 16 10.22 10.01 -8.45
CA ASP A 16 9.70 11.30 -8.03
C ASP A 16 9.01 11.13 -6.67
N GLU A 17 8.55 12.23 -6.11
CA GLU A 17 7.94 12.25 -4.78
C GLU A 17 6.71 11.33 -4.72
N ARG A 18 5.85 11.37 -5.74
CA ARG A 18 4.63 10.54 -5.77
C ARG A 18 4.97 9.07 -5.84
N GLU A 19 5.88 8.69 -6.72
CA GLU A 19 6.28 7.30 -6.87
C GLU A 19 6.95 6.77 -5.60
N ALA A 20 7.81 7.59 -4.98
CA ALA A 20 8.45 7.21 -3.73
C ALA A 20 7.40 6.93 -2.65
N LEU A 21 6.37 7.78 -2.55
CA LEU A 21 5.29 7.59 -1.59
C LEU A 21 4.49 6.33 -1.88
N GLU A 22 4.20 6.05 -3.14
CA GLU A 22 3.51 4.82 -3.54
C GLU A 22 4.31 3.59 -3.15
N LEU A 23 5.60 3.58 -3.46
CA LEU A 23 6.46 2.46 -3.11
C LEU A 23 6.55 2.27 -1.60
N LEU A 24 6.62 3.38 -0.86
CA LEU A 24 6.66 3.33 0.60
C LEU A 24 5.36 2.75 1.17
N ALA A 25 4.21 3.20 0.66
CA ALA A 25 2.92 2.70 1.13
C ALA A 25 2.78 1.20 0.86
N VAL A 26 3.19 0.75 -0.33
CA VAL A 26 3.16 -0.67 -0.67
C VAL A 26 4.10 -1.46 0.24
N ALA A 27 5.31 -0.95 0.47
CA ALA A 27 6.29 -1.61 1.33
C ALA A 27 5.78 -1.75 2.77
N ILE A 28 5.20 -0.69 3.30
CA ILE A 28 4.64 -0.70 4.67
C ILE A 28 3.47 -1.69 4.73
N TYR A 29 2.60 -1.65 3.73
CA TYR A 29 1.47 -2.56 3.64
C TYR A 29 1.92 -4.02 3.69
N LYS A 30 2.92 -4.38 2.89
CA LYS A 30 3.44 -5.75 2.84
C LYS A 30 4.22 -6.12 4.09
N ALA A 31 5.09 -5.23 4.57
CA ALA A 31 5.96 -5.50 5.71
C ALA A 31 5.23 -5.52 7.04
N LYS A 32 4.21 -4.68 7.20
CA LYS A 32 3.50 -4.54 8.46
C LYS A 32 2.13 -5.22 8.47
N GLY A 33 1.68 -5.72 7.32
CA GLY A 33 0.40 -6.40 7.23
C GLY A 33 -0.80 -5.52 7.56
N ILE A 34 -0.70 -4.21 7.27
CA ILE A 34 -1.79 -3.29 7.54
C ILE A 34 -2.92 -3.49 6.53
N HIS A 35 -4.13 -3.03 6.90
CA HIS A 35 -5.27 -3.11 6.02
C HIS A 35 -5.13 -2.15 4.84
N GLY A 36 -5.71 -2.52 3.70
CA GLY A 36 -5.65 -1.71 2.49
C GLY A 36 -6.26 -0.32 2.65
N THR A 37 -7.27 -0.19 3.52
CA THR A 37 -7.87 1.11 3.82
C THR A 37 -6.84 2.05 4.44
N LEU A 38 -6.08 1.54 5.40
CA LEU A 38 -5.05 2.34 6.07
C LEU A 38 -3.91 2.69 5.10
N ALA A 39 -3.48 1.70 4.31
CA ALA A 39 -2.43 1.93 3.31
C ALA A 39 -2.87 2.99 2.29
N GLY A 40 -4.13 2.93 1.86
CA GLY A 40 -4.68 3.93 0.94
C GLY A 40 -4.65 5.33 1.54
N ARG A 41 -4.91 5.45 2.83
CA ARG A 41 -4.85 6.75 3.51
C ARG A 41 -3.46 7.36 3.51
N LEU A 42 -2.42 6.54 3.48
CA LEU A 42 -1.05 7.04 3.35
C LEU A 42 -0.85 7.78 2.03
N LEU A 43 -1.59 7.37 1.01
CA LEU A 43 -1.53 7.98 -0.33
C LEU A 43 -2.65 8.97 -0.60
N GLY A 44 -3.61 9.07 0.30
CA GLY A 44 -4.80 9.88 0.08
C GLY A 44 -5.74 9.27 -0.95
N VAL A 45 -5.77 7.96 -1.08
CA VAL A 45 -6.63 7.24 -2.01
C VAL A 45 -7.52 6.24 -1.27
N SER A 46 -8.56 5.75 -1.96
CA SER A 46 -9.44 4.73 -1.41
C SER A 46 -8.76 3.37 -1.37
N GLU A 47 -9.34 2.44 -0.62
CA GLU A 47 -8.88 1.05 -0.61
C GLU A 47 -8.93 0.46 -2.01
N PHE A 48 -9.99 0.72 -2.77
CA PHE A 48 -10.14 0.24 -4.14
C PHE A 48 -8.98 0.72 -5.03
N GLU A 49 -8.67 2.01 -4.93
CA GLU A 49 -7.57 2.60 -5.70
C GLU A 49 -6.22 2.03 -5.26
N PHE A 50 -6.05 1.77 -3.96
CA PHE A 50 -4.82 1.16 -3.47
C PHE A 50 -4.66 -0.26 -4.00
N HIS A 51 -5.76 -1.03 -4.02
CA HIS A 51 -5.72 -2.40 -4.57
C HIS A 51 -5.40 -2.39 -6.07
N ALA A 52 -5.90 -1.40 -6.81
CA ALA A 52 -5.55 -1.23 -8.21
C ALA A 52 -4.06 -0.97 -8.38
N LEU A 53 -3.48 -0.16 -7.50
CA LEU A 53 -2.05 0.11 -7.50
C LEU A 53 -1.24 -1.17 -7.24
N LEU A 54 -1.67 -1.97 -6.27
CA LEU A 54 -1.01 -3.25 -5.99
C LEU A 54 -1.00 -4.14 -7.23
N SER A 55 -2.14 -4.23 -7.91
CA SER A 55 -2.26 -5.02 -9.11
C SER A 55 -1.31 -4.54 -10.21
N GLN A 56 -1.22 -3.22 -10.40
CA GLN A 56 -0.32 -2.63 -11.38
C GLN A 56 1.15 -2.94 -11.10
N ARG A 57 1.50 -3.09 -9.81
CA ARG A 57 2.86 -3.39 -9.40
C ARG A 57 3.12 -4.89 -9.24
N GLY A 58 2.14 -5.73 -9.57
CA GLY A 58 2.29 -7.18 -9.46
C GLY A 58 2.32 -7.69 -8.03
N GLU A 59 1.77 -6.90 -7.09
CA GLU A 59 1.73 -7.29 -5.68
C GLU A 59 0.39 -7.91 -5.34
N SER A 60 0.41 -8.85 -4.40
CA SER A 60 -0.81 -9.49 -3.92
C SER A 60 -1.38 -8.73 -2.73
N VAL A 61 -2.70 -8.87 -2.54
CA VAL A 61 -3.39 -8.33 -1.37
C VAL A 61 -2.98 -9.14 -0.14
N ASN A 62 -2.82 -8.44 0.99
CA ASN A 62 -2.54 -9.11 2.26
C ASN A 62 -3.81 -9.76 2.80
N TYR A 63 -3.75 -11.07 3.04
CA TYR A 63 -4.81 -11.78 3.74
C TYR A 63 -4.21 -12.46 4.95
N GLY A 64 -4.48 -11.92 6.12
CA GLY A 64 -4.21 -12.62 7.36
C GLY A 64 -5.36 -13.54 7.69
N MET A 65 -5.17 -14.43 8.64
CA MET A 65 -6.23 -15.37 9.08
C MET A 65 -7.48 -14.61 9.52
N GLN A 66 -7.29 -13.48 10.20
CA GLN A 66 -8.42 -12.69 10.70
C GLN A 66 -9.24 -12.09 9.56
N ASP A 67 -8.58 -11.65 8.49
CA ASP A 67 -9.26 -11.09 7.33
C ASP A 67 -10.09 -12.16 6.62
N ILE A 68 -9.55 -13.37 6.51
CA ILE A 68 -10.25 -14.49 5.91
C ILE A 68 -11.49 -14.84 6.72
N ILE A 69 -11.37 -14.87 8.04
CA ILE A 69 -12.50 -15.15 8.95
C ILE A 69 -13.56 -14.06 8.80
N ASN A 70 -13.17 -12.81 8.76
CA ASN A 70 -14.11 -11.69 8.60
C ASN A 70 -14.83 -11.76 7.26
N ASP A 71 -14.11 -12.07 6.19
CA ASP A 71 -14.70 -12.21 4.85
C ASP A 71 -15.74 -13.33 4.84
N ILE A 72 -15.43 -14.45 5.44
CA ILE A 72 -16.34 -15.59 5.53
C ILE A 72 -17.61 -15.19 6.30
N LYS A 73 -17.45 -14.52 7.45
CA LYS A 73 -18.59 -14.06 8.26
C LYS A 73 -19.46 -13.09 7.50
N ASN A 74 -18.83 -12.14 6.77
CA ASN A 74 -19.57 -11.10 6.06
C ASN A 74 -20.27 -11.63 4.81
N ASN A 75 -19.71 -12.66 4.18
CA ASN A 75 -20.21 -13.20 2.92
C ASN A 75 -21.08 -14.44 3.09
N ALA A 76 -21.14 -15.00 4.29
CA ALA A 76 -21.95 -16.20 4.58
C ALA A 76 -23.40 -15.89 4.93
N LEU A 77 -23.80 -14.67 4.82
CA LEU A 77 -25.17 -14.23 5.17
C LEU A 77 -26.15 -14.40 4.01
#